data_b1f55e22e8e87808608c9f6ac74ee479
#
_entry.id   b1f55e22e8e87808608c9f6ac74ee479
#
_cell.length_a   1.000
_cell.length_b   1.000
_cell.length_c   1.000
_cell.angle_alpha   90.00
_cell.angle_beta   90.00
_cell.angle_gamma   90.00
#
_symmetry.space_group_name_H-M   'P 1'
#
loop_
_entity.id
_entity.type
_entity.pdbx_description
1 polymer ?
#
loop_
_entity_poly.entity_id
_entity_poly.type
_entity_poly.pdbx_seq_one_letter_code
_entity_poly.pdbx_strand_id
1 'polypeptide(L)'
;PDSLQNKLQHRIENNSLRTLSASNNLVDFASNDYLGFSKNKDVFQKTHQLLIEKNLQVNGATGSRLLSGNHDLFDITENYIAKFHQSEDALLFNSGYDVNVGFFSAVPQRNDIILYDELCHASIRDGIQMSLAKAFKFKHNDLTDLDNQLQKFKLENTEVYIVTESVFSMDGDSPEVKKLVAISEMHNANYYIPWPR
;
A
#
# COMPACT_ATOMS: atom_id res chain seq x y z
N PRO A 1 31.44 4.49 -2.90
CA PRO A 1 31.74 4.75 -1.50
C PRO A 1 31.99 3.43 -0.75
N ASP A 2 32.97 3.40 0.15
CA ASP A 2 33.39 2.18 0.88
C ASP A 2 32.23 1.59 1.69
N SER A 3 31.36 2.44 2.23
CA SER A 3 30.16 2.00 2.96
C SER A 3 29.20 1.14 2.13
N LEU A 4 29.08 1.41 0.84
CA LEU A 4 28.27 0.60 -0.08
C LEU A 4 28.97 -0.69 -0.47
N GLN A 5 30.27 -0.63 -0.71
CA GLN A 5 31.07 -1.83 -0.99
C GLN A 5 31.02 -2.81 0.17
N ASN A 6 31.19 -2.32 1.40
CA ASN A 6 31.08 -3.14 2.61
C ASN A 6 29.68 -3.78 2.76
N LYS A 7 28.60 -3.03 2.46
CA LYS A 7 27.24 -3.58 2.47
C LYS A 7 27.03 -4.67 1.40
N LEU A 8 27.55 -4.47 0.20
CA LEU A 8 27.48 -5.48 -0.87
C LEU A 8 28.28 -6.73 -0.50
N GLN A 9 29.50 -6.55 -0.01
CA GLN A 9 30.35 -7.66 0.44
C GLN A 9 29.66 -8.48 1.53
N HIS A 10 29.11 -7.82 2.55
CA HIS A 10 28.34 -8.49 3.60
C HIS A 10 27.14 -9.28 3.08
N ARG A 11 26.44 -8.78 2.05
CA ARG A 11 25.33 -9.51 1.41
C ARG A 11 25.82 -10.74 0.64
N ILE A 12 26.98 -10.65 -0.02
CA ILE A 12 27.62 -11.78 -0.71
C ILE A 12 27.98 -12.87 0.31
N GLU A 13 28.65 -12.50 1.39
CA GLU A 13 29.08 -13.40 2.47
C GLU A 13 27.91 -14.13 3.13
N ASN A 14 26.77 -13.46 3.26
CA ASN A 14 25.55 -14.04 3.86
C ASN A 14 24.59 -14.66 2.83
N ASN A 15 25.00 -14.86 1.58
CA ASN A 15 24.14 -15.37 0.50
C ASN A 15 22.82 -14.61 0.35
N SER A 16 22.81 -13.32 0.66
CA SER A 16 21.61 -12.44 0.62
C SER A 16 21.66 -11.41 -0.51
N LEU A 17 22.69 -11.47 -1.37
CA LEU A 17 22.77 -10.61 -2.54
C LEU A 17 21.73 -11.05 -3.57
N ARG A 18 20.81 -10.15 -3.89
CA ARG A 18 19.82 -10.36 -4.95
C ARG A 18 20.36 -9.86 -6.29
N THR A 19 20.20 -10.65 -7.33
CA THR A 19 20.54 -10.29 -8.71
C THR A 19 19.31 -10.31 -9.57
N LEU A 20 19.25 -9.42 -10.56
CA LEU A 20 18.20 -9.45 -11.56
C LEU A 20 18.47 -10.66 -12.48
N SER A 21 17.52 -11.58 -12.53
CA SER A 21 17.60 -12.75 -13.41
C SER A 21 16.65 -12.56 -14.60
N ALA A 22 17.05 -13.07 -15.77
CA ALA A 22 16.12 -13.21 -16.88
C ALA A 22 15.05 -14.26 -16.54
N SER A 23 13.83 -14.10 -17.07
CA SER A 23 12.76 -15.09 -16.89
C SER A 23 13.20 -16.43 -17.48
N ASN A 24 13.26 -17.44 -16.65
CA ASN A 24 13.50 -18.82 -17.06
C ASN A 24 12.15 -19.54 -17.25
N ASN A 25 12.14 -20.64 -18.00
CA ASN A 25 10.97 -21.52 -18.17
C ASN A 25 10.69 -22.34 -16.89
N LEU A 26 10.77 -21.69 -15.73
CA LEU A 26 10.47 -22.29 -14.43
C LEU A 26 9.02 -22.06 -14.06
N VAL A 27 8.48 -22.94 -13.22
CA VAL A 27 7.17 -22.72 -12.59
C VAL A 27 7.30 -21.54 -11.63
N ASP A 28 6.45 -20.53 -11.82
CA ASP A 28 6.50 -19.29 -11.06
C ASP A 28 5.71 -19.40 -9.75
N PHE A 29 6.44 -19.37 -8.63
CA PHE A 29 5.89 -19.31 -7.28
C PHE A 29 6.19 -17.97 -6.59
N ALA A 30 6.79 -17.00 -7.30
CA ALA A 30 7.26 -15.75 -6.72
C ALA A 30 6.43 -14.53 -7.16
N SER A 31 5.61 -14.68 -8.19
CA SER A 31 4.80 -13.60 -8.75
C SER A 31 3.53 -13.34 -7.95
N ASN A 32 3.09 -12.10 -7.96
CA ASN A 32 1.78 -11.70 -7.43
C ASN A 32 0.63 -11.89 -8.46
N ASP A 33 0.91 -12.48 -9.62
CA ASP A 33 -0.08 -12.73 -10.67
C ASP A 33 -0.91 -13.99 -10.37
N TYR A 34 -1.59 -14.00 -9.23
CA TYR A 34 -2.36 -15.14 -8.74
C TYR A 34 -3.47 -15.62 -9.67
N LEU A 35 -4.00 -14.73 -10.50
CA LEU A 35 -5.07 -15.01 -11.45
C LEU A 35 -4.59 -15.20 -12.88
N GLY A 36 -3.28 -15.05 -13.13
CA GLY A 36 -2.69 -15.20 -14.46
C GLY A 36 -3.08 -14.11 -15.45
N PHE A 37 -3.47 -12.92 -14.96
CA PHE A 37 -3.93 -11.84 -15.82
C PHE A 37 -2.80 -11.12 -16.58
N SER A 38 -1.57 -11.20 -16.09
CA SER A 38 -0.42 -10.55 -16.75
C SER A 38 -0.19 -11.01 -18.20
N LYS A 39 -0.60 -12.24 -18.53
CA LYS A 39 -0.45 -12.85 -19.86
C LYS A 39 -1.79 -13.11 -20.57
N ASN A 40 -2.90 -12.59 -20.02
CA ASN A 40 -4.22 -12.81 -20.57
C ASN A 40 -4.46 -11.95 -21.80
N LYS A 41 -4.55 -12.59 -22.97
CA LYS A 41 -4.74 -11.92 -24.26
C LYS A 41 -6.10 -11.22 -24.38
N ASP A 42 -7.14 -11.78 -23.79
CA ASP A 42 -8.49 -11.20 -23.85
C ASP A 42 -8.56 -9.90 -23.04
N VAL A 43 -7.93 -9.87 -21.86
CA VAL A 43 -7.81 -8.65 -21.05
C VAL A 43 -7.06 -7.58 -21.83
N PHE A 44 -5.92 -7.95 -22.43
CA PHE A 44 -5.12 -7.03 -23.26
C PHE A 44 -5.94 -6.46 -24.43
N GLN A 45 -6.62 -7.32 -25.20
CA GLN A 45 -7.41 -6.91 -26.37
C GLN A 45 -8.58 -6.01 -25.96
N LYS A 46 -9.34 -6.37 -24.93
CA LYS A 46 -10.46 -5.57 -24.42
C LYS A 46 -10.01 -4.21 -23.89
N THR A 47 -8.88 -4.15 -23.20
CA THR A 47 -8.30 -2.87 -22.76
C THR A 47 -7.94 -1.99 -23.95
N HIS A 48 -7.27 -2.55 -24.95
CA HIS A 48 -6.89 -1.83 -26.16
C HIS A 48 -8.11 -1.32 -26.93
N GLN A 49 -9.13 -2.16 -27.09
CA GLN A 49 -10.39 -1.80 -27.72
C GLN A 49 -11.10 -0.65 -26.98
N LEU A 50 -11.16 -0.71 -25.65
CA LEU A 50 -11.76 0.34 -24.82
C LEU A 50 -11.04 1.69 -25.03
N LEU A 51 -9.72 1.71 -25.10
CA LEU A 51 -8.94 2.94 -25.33
C LEU A 51 -9.26 3.54 -26.71
N ILE A 52 -9.43 2.71 -27.73
CA ILE A 52 -9.83 3.14 -29.08
C ILE A 52 -11.25 3.71 -29.06
N GLU A 53 -12.22 2.99 -28.50
CA GLU A 53 -13.63 3.40 -28.42
C GLU A 53 -13.82 4.72 -27.65
N LYS A 54 -13.00 4.95 -26.64
CA LYS A 54 -13.02 6.18 -25.84
C LYS A 54 -12.18 7.31 -26.42
N ASN A 55 -11.50 7.08 -27.56
CA ASN A 55 -10.55 8.03 -28.15
C ASN A 55 -9.43 8.47 -27.18
N LEU A 56 -8.96 7.51 -26.37
CA LEU A 56 -7.94 7.71 -25.32
C LEU A 56 -6.60 7.04 -25.68
N GLN A 57 -6.21 7.12 -26.97
CA GLN A 57 -4.94 6.57 -27.48
C GLN A 57 -3.77 7.49 -27.11
N VAL A 58 -3.48 7.58 -25.80
CA VAL A 58 -2.38 8.39 -25.27
C VAL A 58 -1.29 7.49 -24.67
N ASN A 59 -0.04 7.93 -24.72
CA ASN A 59 1.10 7.15 -24.26
C ASN A 59 1.46 7.40 -22.78
N GLY A 60 0.64 8.11 -22.05
CA GLY A 60 0.81 8.43 -20.64
C GLY A 60 0.51 9.86 -20.28
N ALA A 61 0.72 10.20 -19.02
CA ALA A 61 0.46 11.53 -18.48
C ALA A 61 1.54 12.53 -18.91
N THR A 62 1.12 13.78 -19.13
CA THR A 62 2.02 14.89 -19.53
C THR A 62 2.62 15.64 -18.34
N GLY A 63 2.27 15.24 -17.11
CA GLY A 63 2.74 15.85 -15.87
C GLY A 63 1.89 15.46 -14.67
N SER A 64 1.89 16.31 -13.63
CA SER A 64 1.02 16.12 -12.46
C SER A 64 -0.46 16.19 -12.86
N ARG A 65 -1.30 15.34 -12.25
CA ARG A 65 -2.76 15.33 -12.45
C ARG A 65 -3.40 16.67 -12.13
N LEU A 66 -2.87 17.41 -11.17
CA LEU A 66 -3.38 18.75 -10.81
C LEU A 66 -3.06 19.84 -11.83
N LEU A 67 -2.21 19.56 -12.82
CA LEU A 67 -1.83 20.51 -13.87
C LEU A 67 -2.27 20.02 -15.24
N SER A 68 -1.49 19.16 -15.87
CA SER A 68 -1.71 18.73 -17.27
C SER A 68 -1.79 17.22 -17.44
N GLY A 69 -1.62 16.46 -16.37
CA GLY A 69 -1.51 14.99 -16.44
C GLY A 69 -2.82 14.25 -16.24
N ASN A 70 -3.92 14.92 -15.87
CA ASN A 70 -5.22 14.25 -15.74
C ASN A 70 -5.87 14.05 -17.11
N HIS A 71 -6.59 12.96 -17.26
CA HIS A 71 -7.41 12.66 -18.45
C HIS A 71 -8.58 11.73 -18.06
N ASP A 72 -9.58 11.66 -18.93
CA ASP A 72 -10.88 11.00 -18.68
C ASP A 72 -10.76 9.53 -18.22
N LEU A 73 -9.68 8.82 -18.59
CA LEU A 73 -9.48 7.44 -18.17
C LEU A 73 -9.31 7.30 -16.66
N PHE A 74 -8.70 8.30 -16.01
CA PHE A 74 -8.61 8.31 -14.54
C PHE A 74 -9.99 8.37 -13.94
N ASP A 75 -10.80 9.33 -14.33
CA ASP A 75 -12.14 9.55 -13.79
C ASP A 75 -13.05 8.35 -14.05
N ILE A 76 -13.01 7.79 -15.27
CA ILE A 76 -13.78 6.58 -15.64
C ILE A 76 -13.39 5.40 -14.74
N THR A 77 -12.08 5.19 -14.53
CA THR A 77 -11.58 4.03 -13.78
C THR A 77 -11.80 4.20 -12.29
N GLU A 78 -11.53 5.38 -11.74
CA GLU A 78 -11.74 5.69 -10.32
C GLU A 78 -13.22 5.56 -9.95
N ASN A 79 -14.14 6.10 -10.74
CA ASN A 79 -15.58 5.93 -10.55
C ASN A 79 -16.03 4.45 -10.64
N TYR A 80 -15.44 3.67 -11.54
CA TYR A 80 -15.74 2.24 -11.65
C TYR A 80 -15.28 1.48 -10.41
N ILE A 81 -14.04 1.74 -9.96
CA ILE A 81 -13.46 1.10 -8.77
C ILE A 81 -14.22 1.47 -7.50
N ALA A 82 -14.56 2.74 -7.32
CA ALA A 82 -15.36 3.21 -6.19
C ALA A 82 -16.71 2.45 -6.11
N LYS A 83 -17.43 2.33 -7.23
CA LYS A 83 -18.68 1.58 -7.31
C LYS A 83 -18.47 0.07 -7.02
N PHE A 84 -17.42 -0.52 -7.58
CA PHE A 84 -17.12 -1.94 -7.38
C PHE A 84 -16.86 -2.26 -5.90
N HIS A 85 -16.13 -1.39 -5.20
CA HIS A 85 -15.80 -1.54 -3.78
C HIS A 85 -16.85 -0.93 -2.83
N GLN A 86 -17.94 -0.35 -3.34
CA GLN A 86 -18.95 0.34 -2.56
C GLN A 86 -18.36 1.42 -1.65
N SER A 87 -17.32 2.10 -2.13
CA SER A 87 -16.67 3.22 -1.46
C SER A 87 -17.19 4.56 -1.99
N GLU A 88 -17.02 5.62 -1.22
CA GLU A 88 -17.42 6.98 -1.61
C GLU A 88 -16.61 7.47 -2.81
N ASP A 89 -15.32 7.15 -2.83
CA ASP A 89 -14.41 7.57 -3.88
C ASP A 89 -13.25 6.57 -4.07
N ALA A 90 -12.44 6.75 -5.10
CA ALA A 90 -11.23 6.00 -5.37
C ALA A 90 -10.16 6.88 -6.00
N LEU A 91 -8.90 6.59 -5.73
CA LEU A 91 -7.75 7.29 -6.31
C LEU A 91 -6.73 6.28 -6.81
N LEU A 92 -6.32 6.43 -8.06
CA LEU A 92 -5.35 5.56 -8.72
C LEU A 92 -3.91 6.02 -8.48
N PHE A 93 -3.04 5.06 -8.20
CA PHE A 93 -1.59 5.23 -8.09
C PHE A 93 -0.86 4.23 -9.00
N ASN A 94 0.38 4.52 -9.35
CA ASN A 94 1.20 3.66 -10.20
C ASN A 94 1.58 2.33 -9.52
N SER A 95 1.64 2.31 -8.20
CA SER A 95 1.98 1.12 -7.43
C SER A 95 1.41 1.20 -6.01
N GLY A 96 1.32 0.05 -5.33
CA GLY A 96 0.98 0.03 -3.91
C GLY A 96 2.08 0.65 -3.03
N TYR A 97 3.32 0.70 -3.50
CA TYR A 97 4.38 1.46 -2.85
C TYR A 97 4.03 2.94 -2.83
N ASP A 98 3.65 3.50 -3.98
CA ASP A 98 3.28 4.91 -4.10
C ASP A 98 2.02 5.26 -3.30
N VAL A 99 1.04 4.34 -3.21
CA VAL A 99 -0.13 4.50 -2.33
C VAL A 99 0.30 4.67 -0.89
N ASN A 100 1.11 3.74 -0.37
CA ASN A 100 1.53 3.77 1.03
C ASN A 100 2.36 5.02 1.34
N VAL A 101 3.33 5.36 0.50
CA VAL A 101 4.14 6.57 0.68
C VAL A 101 3.28 7.83 0.56
N GLY A 102 2.40 7.91 -0.45
CA GLY A 102 1.52 9.05 -0.67
C GLY A 102 0.55 9.27 0.49
N PHE A 103 -0.11 8.20 0.97
CA PHE A 103 -1.05 8.30 2.09
C PHE A 103 -0.37 8.80 3.35
N PHE A 104 0.69 8.15 3.82
CA PHE A 104 1.31 8.50 5.09
C PHE A 104 2.05 9.84 5.07
N SER A 105 2.55 10.28 3.91
CA SER A 105 3.19 11.59 3.79
C SER A 105 2.19 12.76 3.72
N ALA A 106 0.92 12.51 3.39
CA ALA A 106 -0.06 13.55 3.12
C ALA A 106 -1.23 13.59 4.12
N VAL A 107 -1.75 12.42 4.56
CA VAL A 107 -2.99 12.36 5.33
C VAL A 107 -2.77 12.58 6.83
N PRO A 108 -1.93 11.81 7.54
CA PRO A 108 -1.69 12.07 8.95
C PRO A 108 -0.92 13.38 9.16
N GLN A 109 -1.42 14.25 10.04
CA GLN A 109 -0.88 15.57 10.29
C GLN A 109 0.07 15.57 11.51
N ARG A 110 0.75 16.71 11.76
CA ARG A 110 1.80 16.87 12.80
C ARG A 110 1.41 16.42 14.21
N ASN A 111 0.14 16.57 14.57
CA ASN A 111 -0.34 16.24 15.93
C ASN A 111 -0.98 14.86 15.99
N ASP A 112 -1.13 14.19 14.86
CA ASP A 112 -1.76 12.88 14.79
C ASP A 112 -0.81 11.78 15.25
N ILE A 113 -1.40 10.61 15.50
CA ILE A 113 -0.71 9.41 15.94
C ILE A 113 -0.91 8.29 14.92
N ILE A 114 0.16 7.63 14.57
CA ILE A 114 0.12 6.42 13.74
C ILE A 114 0.51 5.24 14.64
N LEU A 115 -0.42 4.30 14.84
CA LEU A 115 -0.15 3.01 15.49
C LEU A 115 -0.06 1.94 14.41
N TYR A 116 1.10 1.37 14.19
CA TYR A 116 1.33 0.42 13.10
C TYR A 116 1.84 -0.93 13.59
N ASP A 117 1.38 -2.00 12.95
CA ASP A 117 1.87 -3.35 13.22
C ASP A 117 3.38 -3.45 12.92
N GLU A 118 4.15 -4.05 13.80
CA GLU A 118 5.61 -4.10 13.69
C GLU A 118 6.13 -4.83 12.45
N LEU A 119 5.31 -5.70 11.83
CA LEU A 119 5.64 -6.42 10.60
C LEU A 119 5.10 -5.78 9.32
N CYS A 120 4.51 -4.58 9.40
CA CYS A 120 4.05 -3.86 8.20
C CYS A 120 5.13 -3.75 7.13
N HIS A 121 4.70 -3.79 5.87
CA HIS A 121 5.55 -3.72 4.69
C HIS A 121 6.49 -2.49 4.71
N ALA A 122 7.65 -2.64 4.09
CA ALA A 122 8.66 -1.57 4.03
C ALA A 122 8.10 -0.24 3.49
N SER A 123 7.24 -0.28 2.47
CA SER A 123 6.63 0.94 1.90
C SER A 123 5.75 1.71 2.89
N ILE A 124 5.05 1.03 3.81
CA ILE A 124 4.30 1.67 4.89
C ILE A 124 5.27 2.39 5.83
N ARG A 125 6.34 1.70 6.23
CA ARG A 125 7.37 2.29 7.11
C ARG A 125 8.09 3.46 6.45
N ASP A 126 8.36 3.39 5.14
CA ASP A 126 8.96 4.49 4.38
C ASP A 126 8.00 5.69 4.33
N GLY A 127 6.71 5.46 4.08
CA GLY A 127 5.69 6.50 4.13
C GLY A 127 5.54 7.13 5.52
N ILE A 128 5.54 6.32 6.58
CA ILE A 128 5.51 6.78 7.97
C ILE A 128 6.72 7.67 8.29
N GLN A 129 7.92 7.33 7.80
CA GLN A 129 9.11 8.17 7.99
C GLN A 129 8.99 9.55 7.32
N MET A 130 8.20 9.65 6.26
CA MET A 130 7.91 10.93 5.58
C MET A 130 6.77 11.72 6.23
N SER A 131 6.01 11.10 7.13
CA SER A 131 4.91 11.75 7.84
C SER A 131 5.41 12.75 8.88
N LEU A 132 4.58 13.75 9.16
CA LEU A 132 4.77 14.68 10.29
C LEU A 132 4.15 14.14 11.59
N ALA A 133 3.32 13.11 11.53
CA ALA A 133 2.68 12.48 12.68
C ALA A 133 3.70 11.68 13.53
N LYS A 134 3.37 11.47 14.80
CA LYS A 134 4.14 10.59 15.67
C LYS A 134 3.72 9.14 15.43
N ALA A 135 4.68 8.24 15.24
CA ALA A 135 4.39 6.85 14.95
C ALA A 135 4.92 5.91 16.05
N PHE A 136 4.11 4.92 16.41
CA PHE A 136 4.44 3.90 17.39
C PHE A 136 4.03 2.54 16.84
N LYS A 137 4.86 1.54 17.03
CA LYS A 137 4.54 0.17 16.64
C LYS A 137 3.83 -0.57 17.76
N PHE A 138 2.88 -1.41 17.40
CA PHE A 138 2.32 -2.42 18.29
C PHE A 138 2.78 -3.82 17.85
N LYS A 139 2.70 -4.78 18.76
CA LYS A 139 3.11 -6.15 18.52
C LYS A 139 2.25 -6.79 17.42
N HIS A 140 2.88 -7.58 16.59
CA HIS A 140 2.24 -8.24 15.46
C HIS A 140 0.96 -8.97 15.83
N ASN A 141 -0.16 -8.57 15.19
CA ASN A 141 -1.51 -9.10 15.40
C ASN A 141 -2.00 -9.10 16.87
N ASP A 142 -1.36 -8.35 17.77
CA ASP A 142 -1.73 -8.26 19.18
C ASP A 142 -2.72 -7.11 19.42
N LEU A 143 -4.02 -7.43 19.37
CA LEU A 143 -5.10 -6.47 19.60
C LEU A 143 -5.14 -5.96 21.03
N THR A 144 -4.59 -6.70 22.02
CA THR A 144 -4.49 -6.25 23.40
C THR A 144 -3.42 -5.16 23.53
N ASP A 145 -2.27 -5.34 22.89
CA ASP A 145 -1.23 -4.31 22.85
C ASP A 145 -1.72 -3.06 22.12
N LEU A 146 -2.45 -3.23 20.99
CA LEU A 146 -3.07 -2.13 20.27
C LEU A 146 -4.05 -1.34 21.15
N ASP A 147 -4.98 -2.02 21.83
CA ASP A 147 -5.95 -1.37 22.73
C ASP A 147 -5.28 -0.60 23.85
N ASN A 148 -4.26 -1.21 24.50
CA ASN A 148 -3.46 -0.56 25.52
C ASN A 148 -2.74 0.71 25.03
N GLN A 149 -2.31 0.74 23.75
CA GLN A 149 -1.69 1.93 23.17
C GLN A 149 -2.74 2.99 22.84
N LEU A 150 -3.89 2.62 22.27
CA LEU A 150 -4.99 3.54 22.00
C LEU A 150 -5.46 4.28 23.24
N GLN A 151 -5.55 3.59 24.38
CA GLN A 151 -5.91 4.20 25.67
C GLN A 151 -4.92 5.30 26.10
N LYS A 152 -3.63 5.18 25.76
CA LYS A 152 -2.60 6.18 26.09
C LYS A 152 -2.70 7.45 25.24
N PHE A 153 -3.19 7.33 24.01
CA PHE A 153 -3.19 8.42 23.04
C PHE A 153 -4.55 9.09 22.85
N LYS A 154 -5.49 8.89 23.77
CA LYS A 154 -6.79 9.54 23.77
C LYS A 154 -6.64 11.02 24.16
N LEU A 155 -6.24 11.86 23.19
CA LEU A 155 -6.05 13.30 23.36
C LEU A 155 -7.12 14.06 22.57
N GLU A 156 -7.56 15.20 23.11
CA GLU A 156 -8.44 16.11 22.37
C GLU A 156 -7.75 16.64 21.12
N ASN A 157 -8.45 16.68 19.99
CA ASN A 157 -7.97 17.16 18.70
C ASN A 157 -6.77 16.38 18.11
N THR A 158 -6.70 15.08 18.38
CA THR A 158 -5.68 14.18 17.81
C THR A 158 -6.37 13.05 17.05
N GLU A 159 -6.08 12.93 15.76
CA GLU A 159 -6.51 11.76 14.99
C GLU A 159 -5.53 10.61 15.24
N VAL A 160 -6.08 9.40 15.34
CA VAL A 160 -5.28 8.18 15.47
C VAL A 160 -5.52 7.29 14.26
N TYR A 161 -4.44 6.84 13.64
CA TYR A 161 -4.47 5.93 12.49
C TYR A 161 -3.92 4.57 12.92
N ILE A 162 -4.75 3.55 12.89
CA ILE A 162 -4.36 2.15 13.09
C ILE A 162 -3.95 1.58 11.75
N VAL A 163 -2.76 1.02 11.66
CA VAL A 163 -2.17 0.53 10.42
C VAL A 163 -1.79 -0.94 10.55
N THR A 164 -2.37 -1.77 9.69
CA THR A 164 -2.07 -3.20 9.58
C THR A 164 -2.13 -3.63 8.12
N GLU A 165 -1.90 -4.89 7.82
CA GLU A 165 -2.11 -5.46 6.48
C GLU A 165 -3.22 -6.50 6.51
N SER A 166 -3.98 -6.63 5.43
CA SER A 166 -5.02 -7.67 5.33
C SER A 166 -4.43 -9.08 5.25
N VAL A 167 -3.24 -9.21 4.64
CA VAL A 167 -2.40 -10.41 4.62
C VAL A 167 -0.95 -9.98 4.67
N PHE A 168 -0.19 -10.46 5.63
CA PHE A 168 1.23 -10.18 5.75
C PHE A 168 2.03 -11.01 4.77
N SER A 169 2.81 -10.37 3.91
CA SER A 169 3.44 -11.01 2.75
C SER A 169 4.52 -12.04 3.09
N MET A 170 5.14 -11.95 4.27
CA MET A 170 6.22 -12.87 4.68
C MET A 170 5.68 -14.08 5.45
N ASP A 171 4.69 -13.87 6.30
CA ASP A 171 4.16 -14.87 7.22
C ASP A 171 2.87 -15.50 6.68
N GLY A 172 2.16 -14.81 5.80
CA GLY A 172 0.91 -15.28 5.16
C GLY A 172 -0.29 -15.26 6.10
N ASP A 173 -0.16 -14.69 7.27
CA ASP A 173 -1.23 -14.55 8.25
C ASP A 173 -2.02 -13.25 8.08
N SER A 174 -3.08 -13.10 8.84
CA SER A 174 -4.02 -11.99 8.75
C SER A 174 -4.48 -11.55 10.14
N PRO A 175 -4.73 -10.26 10.36
CA PRO A 175 -5.33 -9.79 11.61
C PRO A 175 -6.80 -10.23 11.70
N GLU A 176 -7.33 -10.25 12.91
CA GLU A 176 -8.76 -10.37 13.15
C GLU A 176 -9.48 -9.06 12.80
N VAL A 177 -9.67 -8.80 11.49
CA VAL A 177 -10.17 -7.51 10.96
C VAL A 177 -11.44 -7.05 11.67
N LYS A 178 -12.40 -7.94 11.93
CA LYS A 178 -13.66 -7.57 12.61
C LYS A 178 -13.44 -7.03 14.02
N LYS A 179 -12.50 -7.62 14.78
CA LYS A 179 -12.16 -7.12 16.11
C LYS A 179 -11.37 -5.82 16.04
N LEU A 180 -10.47 -5.71 15.06
CA LEU A 180 -9.72 -4.48 14.84
C LEU A 180 -10.65 -3.31 14.53
N VAL A 181 -11.63 -3.50 13.64
CA VAL A 181 -12.65 -2.48 13.34
C VAL A 181 -13.45 -2.11 14.59
N ALA A 182 -13.90 -3.09 15.37
CA ALA A 182 -14.62 -2.81 16.61
C ALA A 182 -13.79 -1.99 17.62
N ILE A 183 -12.49 -2.30 17.73
CA ILE A 183 -11.55 -1.52 18.57
C ILE A 183 -11.40 -0.10 18.01
N SER A 184 -11.23 0.07 16.69
CA SER A 184 -11.10 1.39 16.09
C SER A 184 -12.34 2.26 16.34
N GLU A 185 -13.53 1.70 16.20
CA GLU A 185 -14.80 2.39 16.48
C GLU A 185 -14.91 2.78 17.96
N MET A 186 -14.55 1.88 18.89
CA MET A 186 -14.57 2.13 20.34
C MET A 186 -13.68 3.32 20.73
N HIS A 187 -12.55 3.47 20.06
CA HIS A 187 -11.59 4.55 20.32
C HIS A 187 -11.74 5.77 19.40
N ASN A 188 -12.71 5.76 18.48
CA ASN A 188 -12.87 6.78 17.44
C ASN A 188 -11.56 6.99 16.66
N ALA A 189 -10.93 5.89 16.26
CA ALA A 189 -9.68 5.88 15.51
C ALA A 189 -9.96 5.52 14.04
N ASN A 190 -9.17 6.07 13.15
CA ASN A 190 -9.15 5.70 11.74
C ASN A 190 -8.35 4.41 11.53
N TYR A 191 -8.66 3.61 10.52
CA TYR A 191 -7.82 2.46 10.17
C TYR A 191 -7.40 2.49 8.72
N TYR A 192 -6.20 1.99 8.46
CA TYR A 192 -5.61 1.82 7.14
C TYR A 192 -5.17 0.37 6.97
N ILE A 193 -5.80 -0.34 6.04
CA ILE A 193 -5.55 -1.76 5.79
C ILE A 193 -5.30 -1.94 4.29
N PRO A 194 -4.03 -2.02 3.84
CA PRO A 194 -3.73 -2.38 2.47
C PRO A 194 -4.26 -3.77 2.16
N TRP A 195 -4.98 -3.89 1.06
CA TRP A 195 -5.46 -5.16 0.58
C TRP A 195 -4.32 -5.91 -0.14
N PRO A 196 -4.25 -7.25 -0.10
CA PRO A 196 -3.21 -8.00 -0.81
C PRO A 196 -3.26 -7.69 -2.30
N ARG A 197 -2.09 -7.58 -2.88
CA ARG A 197 -1.88 -7.28 -4.30
C ARG A 197 -2.16 -8.50 -5.15
#